data_5c914d940b34e140c9dbb59620fbdb91
#
_entry.id   5c914d940b34e140c9dbb59620fbdb91
#
_cell.length_a   1.000
_cell.length_b   1.000
_cell.length_c   1.000
_cell.angle_alpha   90.00
_cell.angle_beta   90.00
_cell.angle_gamma   90.00
#
_symmetry.space_group_name_H-M   'P 1'
#
loop_
_entity.id
_entity.type
_entity.pdbx_description
1 polymer ?
#
loop_
_entity_poly.entity_id
_entity_poly.type
_entity_poly.pdbx_seq_one_letter_code
_entity_poly.pdbx_strand_id
1 'polypeptide(L)'
;VMSIIVATIEVALIYYMGRVVDLMEGNPETFWENHGTELIVMAVLILTLRPALQALDVLILNNAILPNFGMLMRWRNHRHVLRQSVGWFENDFAGRIANRMMQAPASAGEVIFQIFDAISFSLAYFIGATILLSTSDPRLLIPMLGWFILYGLLVHWTVVRVGPASEAASNARSKLTGRLVDAYTNIHSVKMFAHHERELDYAKEAIEEARITFQKEMRIFTKMDVILVTLNGLLIVGVVGWAMLLWMQGTASVGVVAAATALTLRLNAMTGWIMWALTSFFRELGVVSEGMETIAQPLALTDAVDAQPLQLTKGEITVEGLSHHYGRRTGGLDNVDLTIRQGEKIGLVGRSGAGKSTLVKLLLRFYDTEGGRILVDGQDISEVTQDSLRAQIGMVQQDSSLLHRS
;
A
#
# COMPACT_ATOMS: atom_id res chain seq x y z
N VAL A 1 18.99 -8.40 1.65
CA VAL A 1 20.34 -8.92 1.94
C VAL A 1 20.94 -8.15 3.12
N MET A 2 20.94 -6.81 3.10
CA MET A 2 21.55 -6.00 4.19
C MET A 2 20.86 -6.27 5.54
N SER A 3 19.55 -6.27 5.60
CA SER A 3 18.78 -6.57 6.84
C SER A 3 19.11 -7.96 7.42
N ILE A 4 19.39 -8.94 6.55
CA ILE A 4 19.85 -10.28 6.99
C ILE A 4 21.25 -10.21 7.61
N ILE A 5 22.17 -9.45 7.00
CA ILE A 5 23.53 -9.25 7.52
C ILE A 5 23.48 -8.56 8.88
N VAL A 6 22.68 -7.50 9.01
CA VAL A 6 22.48 -6.77 10.27
C VAL A 6 21.91 -7.70 11.34
N ALA A 7 20.88 -8.50 11.02
CA ALA A 7 20.30 -9.48 11.94
C ALA A 7 21.35 -10.51 12.41
N THR A 8 22.19 -11.00 11.49
CA THR A 8 23.26 -11.96 11.82
C THR A 8 24.28 -11.35 12.79
N ILE A 9 24.65 -10.09 12.58
CA ILE A 9 25.58 -9.38 13.50
C ILE A 9 24.94 -9.20 14.88
N GLU A 10 23.66 -8.84 14.96
CA GLU A 10 22.97 -8.68 16.23
C GLU A 10 22.92 -10.02 17.04
N VAL A 11 22.73 -11.15 16.37
CA VAL A 11 22.81 -12.48 17.01
C VAL A 11 24.23 -12.83 17.43
N ALA A 12 25.22 -12.52 16.57
CA ALA A 12 26.63 -12.74 16.90
C ALA A 12 27.08 -11.94 18.13
N LEU A 13 26.57 -10.73 18.31
CA LEU A 13 26.83 -9.91 19.50
C LEU A 13 26.33 -10.59 20.79
N ILE A 14 25.15 -11.22 20.72
CA ILE A 14 24.61 -11.95 21.89
C ILE A 14 25.46 -13.16 22.21
N TYR A 15 25.89 -13.93 21.21
CA TYR A 15 26.85 -15.02 21.39
C TYR A 15 28.13 -14.53 22.06
N TYR A 16 28.68 -13.42 21.57
CA TYR A 16 29.89 -12.85 22.13
C TYR A 16 29.72 -12.36 23.57
N MET A 17 28.57 -11.80 23.93
CA MET A 17 28.27 -11.45 25.32
C MET A 17 28.34 -12.68 26.25
N GLY A 18 27.77 -13.82 25.85
CA GLY A 18 27.87 -15.06 26.59
C GLY A 18 29.32 -15.53 26.74
N ARG A 19 30.10 -15.47 25.64
CA ARG A 19 31.52 -15.81 25.64
C ARG A 19 32.33 -14.91 26.57
N VAL A 20 32.09 -13.60 26.59
CA VAL A 20 32.78 -12.67 27.52
C VAL A 20 32.53 -13.07 28.98
N VAL A 21 31.29 -13.47 29.31
CA VAL A 21 30.96 -13.94 30.67
C VAL A 21 31.73 -15.22 31.03
N ASP A 22 31.83 -16.19 30.10
CA ASP A 22 32.63 -17.40 30.32
C ASP A 22 34.12 -17.10 30.48
N LEU A 23 34.67 -16.15 29.71
CA LEU A 23 36.03 -15.72 29.86
C LEU A 23 36.33 -15.08 31.23
N MET A 24 35.35 -14.43 31.85
CA MET A 24 35.51 -13.80 33.16
C MET A 24 35.57 -14.83 34.33
N GLU A 25 35.26 -16.11 34.10
CA GLU A 25 35.46 -17.18 35.11
C GLU A 25 36.92 -17.53 35.31
N GLY A 26 37.85 -17.04 34.43
CA GLY A 26 39.29 -17.23 34.57
C GLY A 26 39.96 -16.33 35.62
N ASN A 27 41.31 -16.41 35.72
CA ASN A 27 42.06 -15.57 36.66
C ASN A 27 42.05 -14.08 36.18
N PRO A 28 41.56 -13.14 37.01
CA PRO A 28 41.52 -11.73 36.66
C PRO A 28 42.88 -11.09 36.36
N GLU A 29 43.95 -11.55 37.02
CA GLU A 29 45.32 -10.98 36.85
C GLU A 29 45.88 -11.24 35.48
N THR A 30 45.59 -12.39 34.86
CA THR A 30 46.09 -12.76 33.51
C THR A 30 45.03 -12.56 32.43
N PHE A 31 43.88 -12.08 32.77
CA PHE A 31 42.72 -11.94 31.84
C PHE A 31 43.06 -11.08 30.61
N TRP A 32 43.69 -9.93 30.83
CA TRP A 32 44.01 -8.99 29.75
C TRP A 32 45.15 -9.52 28.84
N GLU A 33 46.14 -10.20 29.39
CA GLU A 33 47.20 -10.82 28.61
C GLU A 33 46.69 -11.92 27.69
N ASN A 34 45.73 -12.73 28.18
CA ASN A 34 45.21 -13.86 27.44
C ASN A 34 44.10 -13.48 26.43
N HIS A 35 43.25 -12.49 26.73
CA HIS A 35 42.01 -12.18 25.99
C HIS A 35 41.94 -10.74 25.51
N GLY A 36 42.90 -9.87 25.84
CA GLY A 36 42.86 -8.45 25.49
C GLY A 36 42.79 -8.20 23.97
N THR A 37 43.51 -8.97 23.18
CA THR A 37 43.46 -8.84 21.70
C THR A 37 42.09 -9.20 21.14
N GLU A 38 41.45 -10.28 21.64
CA GLU A 38 40.11 -10.68 21.23
C GLU A 38 39.11 -9.58 21.57
N LEU A 39 39.18 -9.01 22.77
CA LEU A 39 38.30 -7.93 23.22
C LEU A 39 38.45 -6.64 22.40
N ILE A 40 39.71 -6.25 22.09
CA ILE A 40 39.99 -5.07 21.26
C ILE A 40 39.46 -5.26 19.83
N VAL A 41 39.71 -6.42 19.22
CA VAL A 41 39.21 -6.73 17.87
C VAL A 41 37.68 -6.64 17.84
N MET A 42 36.99 -7.23 18.82
CA MET A 42 35.55 -7.17 18.91
C MET A 42 35.04 -5.75 19.17
N ALA A 43 35.69 -4.98 20.03
CA ALA A 43 35.36 -3.58 20.25
C ALA A 43 35.48 -2.75 18.96
N VAL A 44 36.57 -2.94 18.18
CA VAL A 44 36.78 -2.30 16.89
C VAL A 44 35.66 -2.72 15.89
N LEU A 45 35.34 -4.00 15.79
CA LEU A 45 34.26 -4.48 14.91
C LEU A 45 32.90 -3.88 15.29
N ILE A 46 32.56 -3.81 16.57
CA ILE A 46 31.32 -3.21 17.05
C ILE A 46 31.27 -1.71 16.75
N LEU A 47 32.37 -0.99 16.92
CA LEU A 47 32.43 0.46 16.73
C LEU A 47 32.54 0.88 15.27
N THR A 48 33.07 0.02 14.38
CA THR A 48 33.29 0.37 12.97
C THR A 48 32.37 -0.40 12.02
N LEU A 49 32.42 -1.73 12.04
CA LEU A 49 31.68 -2.56 11.07
C LEU A 49 30.16 -2.46 11.26
N ARG A 50 29.68 -2.56 12.49
CA ARG A 50 28.24 -2.49 12.79
C ARG A 50 27.61 -1.16 12.37
N PRO A 51 28.13 0.03 12.77
CA PRO A 51 27.59 1.31 12.29
C PRO A 51 27.73 1.50 10.78
N ALA A 52 28.81 1.03 10.16
CA ALA A 52 29.01 1.14 8.72
C ALA A 52 27.97 0.34 7.93
N LEU A 53 27.69 -0.90 8.35
CA LEU A 53 26.66 -1.73 7.73
C LEU A 53 25.26 -1.20 7.97
N GLN A 54 24.96 -0.72 9.18
CA GLN A 54 23.68 -0.05 9.49
C GLN A 54 23.51 1.23 8.67
N ALA A 55 24.55 2.05 8.55
CA ALA A 55 24.51 3.25 7.72
C ALA A 55 24.28 2.92 6.25
N LEU A 56 24.91 1.87 5.73
CA LEU A 56 24.72 1.43 4.35
C LEU A 56 23.28 0.93 4.12
N ASP A 57 22.73 0.15 5.04
CA ASP A 57 21.34 -0.34 4.98
C ASP A 57 20.35 0.82 4.94
N VAL A 58 20.47 1.76 5.89
CA VAL A 58 19.62 2.95 5.98
C VAL A 58 19.76 3.88 4.76
N LEU A 59 20.99 4.06 4.26
CA LEU A 59 21.23 4.86 3.04
C LEU A 59 20.57 4.24 1.81
N ILE A 60 20.71 2.94 1.61
CA ILE A 60 20.06 2.24 0.48
C ILE A 60 18.53 2.35 0.60
N LEU A 61 18.00 2.07 1.77
CA LEU A 61 16.55 2.06 1.99
C LEU A 61 15.94 3.46 1.83
N ASN A 62 16.46 4.45 2.58
CA ASN A 62 15.85 5.78 2.66
C ASN A 62 16.17 6.68 1.46
N ASN A 63 17.32 6.51 0.81
CA ASN A 63 17.72 7.40 -0.29
C ASN A 63 17.57 6.76 -1.68
N ALA A 64 17.70 5.43 -1.79
CA ALA A 64 17.60 4.77 -3.09
C ALA A 64 16.25 4.08 -3.32
N ILE A 65 15.69 3.35 -2.35
CA ILE A 65 14.50 2.52 -2.57
C ILE A 65 13.22 3.33 -2.35
N LEU A 66 12.98 3.83 -1.15
CA LEU A 66 11.70 4.42 -0.77
C LEU A 66 11.28 5.61 -1.65
N PRO A 67 12.13 6.64 -1.89
CA PRO A 67 11.73 7.79 -2.69
C PRO A 67 11.49 7.43 -4.15
N ASN A 68 12.40 6.64 -4.74
CA ASN A 68 12.36 6.31 -6.16
C ASN A 68 11.23 5.35 -6.51
N PHE A 69 10.98 4.34 -5.67
CA PHE A 69 9.94 3.35 -5.92
C PHE A 69 8.54 4.00 -5.93
N GLY A 70 8.21 4.77 -4.89
CA GLY A 70 6.92 5.44 -4.78
C GLY A 70 6.66 6.43 -5.93
N MET A 71 7.68 7.20 -6.33
CA MET A 71 7.57 8.16 -7.44
C MET A 71 7.46 7.47 -8.80
N LEU A 72 8.26 6.41 -9.03
CA LEU A 72 8.15 5.62 -10.25
C LEU A 72 6.76 4.98 -10.39
N MET A 73 6.22 4.45 -9.31
CA MET A 73 4.89 3.85 -9.32
C MET A 73 3.80 4.90 -9.58
N ARG A 74 3.88 6.09 -8.94
CA ARG A 74 2.98 7.21 -9.22
C ARG A 74 3.02 7.62 -10.69
N TRP A 75 4.22 7.75 -11.24
CA TRP A 75 4.39 8.10 -12.65
C TRP A 75 3.77 7.06 -13.60
N ARG A 76 4.04 5.78 -13.37
CA ARG A 76 3.48 4.69 -14.18
C ARG A 76 1.96 4.63 -14.09
N ASN A 77 1.40 4.75 -12.89
CA ASN A 77 -0.03 4.78 -12.66
C ASN A 77 -0.67 5.99 -13.34
N HIS A 78 -0.10 7.19 -13.17
CA HIS A 78 -0.60 8.41 -13.81
C HIS A 78 -0.58 8.28 -15.34
N ARG A 79 0.52 7.80 -15.92
CA ARG A 79 0.63 7.56 -17.36
C ARG A 79 -0.42 6.56 -17.86
N HIS A 80 -0.73 5.52 -17.10
CA HIS A 80 -1.75 4.54 -17.48
C HIS A 80 -3.15 5.13 -17.36
N VAL A 81 -3.49 5.73 -16.23
CA VAL A 81 -4.82 6.34 -15.99
C VAL A 81 -5.11 7.48 -16.96
N LEU A 82 -4.12 8.33 -17.30
CA LEU A 82 -4.31 9.41 -18.27
C LEU A 82 -4.69 8.91 -19.68
N ARG A 83 -4.38 7.64 -19.98
CA ARG A 83 -4.73 7.00 -21.26
C ARG A 83 -6.09 6.32 -21.25
N GLN A 84 -6.79 6.32 -20.12
CA GLN A 84 -8.15 5.77 -20.04
C GLN A 84 -9.13 6.63 -20.82
N SER A 85 -10.20 6.01 -21.29
CA SER A 85 -11.27 6.69 -22.04
C SER A 85 -12.01 7.72 -21.18
N VAL A 86 -12.62 8.71 -21.82
CA VAL A 86 -13.50 9.68 -21.14
C VAL A 86 -14.64 8.97 -20.41
N GLY A 87 -15.19 7.92 -21.00
CA GLY A 87 -16.24 7.10 -20.37
C GLY A 87 -15.80 6.43 -19.06
N TRP A 88 -14.54 6.04 -18.96
CA TRP A 88 -14.00 5.51 -17.71
C TRP A 88 -14.02 6.57 -16.61
N PHE A 89 -13.62 7.83 -16.91
CA PHE A 89 -13.68 8.93 -15.95
C PHE A 89 -15.11 9.38 -15.61
N GLU A 90 -16.04 9.27 -16.55
CA GLU A 90 -17.45 9.61 -16.32
C GLU A 90 -18.17 8.56 -15.44
N ASN A 91 -17.68 7.32 -15.41
CA ASN A 91 -18.23 6.23 -14.60
C ASN A 91 -17.68 6.18 -13.16
N ASP A 92 -16.65 6.97 -12.83
CA ASP A 92 -16.08 7.03 -11.50
C ASP A 92 -15.88 8.49 -11.03
N PHE A 93 -15.89 8.71 -9.73
CA PHE A 93 -15.64 10.04 -9.15
C PHE A 93 -14.16 10.39 -9.28
N ALA A 94 -13.85 11.54 -9.90
CA ALA A 94 -12.49 12.03 -10.07
C ALA A 94 -11.71 12.09 -8.74
N GLY A 95 -12.37 12.46 -7.64
CA GLY A 95 -11.79 12.47 -6.30
C GLY A 95 -11.39 11.08 -5.81
N ARG A 96 -12.18 10.05 -6.12
CA ARG A 96 -11.87 8.65 -5.76
C ARG A 96 -10.66 8.15 -6.55
N ILE A 97 -10.63 8.40 -7.85
CA ILE A 97 -9.50 8.06 -8.72
C ILE A 97 -8.22 8.75 -8.22
N ALA A 98 -8.28 10.06 -7.97
CA ALA A 98 -7.14 10.83 -7.45
C ALA A 98 -6.64 10.30 -6.11
N ASN A 99 -7.54 9.97 -5.18
CA ASN A 99 -7.19 9.41 -3.88
C ASN A 99 -6.48 8.05 -4.01
N ARG A 100 -7.01 7.13 -4.84
CA ARG A 100 -6.39 5.83 -5.11
C ARG A 100 -5.03 5.96 -5.78
N MET A 101 -4.90 6.91 -6.71
CA MET A 101 -3.63 7.25 -7.37
C MET A 101 -2.56 7.76 -6.39
N MET A 102 -2.95 8.42 -5.31
CA MET A 102 -2.03 8.93 -4.30
C MET A 102 -1.71 7.89 -3.24
N GLN A 103 -2.69 7.10 -2.81
CA GLN A 103 -2.54 6.14 -1.72
C GLN A 103 -1.86 4.84 -2.16
N ALA A 104 -2.29 4.21 -3.25
CA ALA A 104 -1.77 2.91 -3.65
C ALA A 104 -0.23 2.87 -3.85
N PRO A 105 0.43 3.87 -4.46
CA PRO A 105 1.89 3.90 -4.54
C PRO A 105 2.59 4.07 -3.19
N ALA A 106 1.99 4.85 -2.29
CA ALA A 106 2.54 5.03 -0.94
C ALA A 106 2.47 3.73 -0.14
N SER A 107 1.29 3.08 -0.15
CA SER A 107 1.08 1.78 0.51
C SER A 107 1.94 0.68 -0.10
N ALA A 108 2.15 0.67 -1.42
CA ALA A 108 3.07 -0.28 -2.06
C ALA A 108 4.53 -0.06 -1.62
N GLY A 109 4.96 1.19 -1.42
CA GLY A 109 6.26 1.50 -0.83
C GLY A 109 6.40 0.95 0.58
N GLU A 110 5.36 1.11 1.40
CA GLU A 110 5.31 0.58 2.77
C GLU A 110 5.34 -0.96 2.79
N VAL A 111 4.57 -1.62 1.92
CA VAL A 111 4.61 -3.09 1.77
C VAL A 111 6.02 -3.58 1.46
N ILE A 112 6.71 -2.93 0.52
CA ILE A 112 8.10 -3.27 0.17
C ILE A 112 9.04 -3.04 1.36
N PHE A 113 8.89 -1.92 2.06
CA PHE A 113 9.66 -1.64 3.28
C PHE A 113 9.47 -2.76 4.31
N GLN A 114 8.22 -3.14 4.61
CA GLN A 114 7.93 -4.19 5.58
C GLN A 114 8.53 -5.55 5.17
N ILE A 115 8.52 -5.90 3.88
CA ILE A 115 9.13 -7.15 3.40
C ILE A 115 10.65 -7.13 3.59
N PHE A 116 11.32 -6.09 3.13
CA PHE A 116 12.78 -6.06 3.07
C PHE A 116 13.43 -5.69 4.40
N ASP A 117 12.79 -4.87 5.21
CA ASP A 117 13.29 -4.47 6.53
C ASP A 117 12.75 -5.38 7.65
N ALA A 118 11.45 -5.28 7.93
CA ALA A 118 10.88 -5.93 9.12
C ALA A 118 10.83 -7.46 9.01
N ILE A 119 10.25 -8.00 7.92
CA ILE A 119 10.02 -9.45 7.77
C ILE A 119 11.35 -10.17 7.54
N SER A 120 12.20 -9.67 6.63
CA SER A 120 13.49 -10.29 6.35
C SER A 120 14.43 -10.26 7.54
N PHE A 121 14.49 -9.13 8.26
CA PHE A 121 15.27 -9.00 9.49
C PHE A 121 14.79 -9.96 10.57
N SER A 122 13.48 -9.97 10.83
CA SER A 122 12.89 -10.83 11.88
C SER A 122 13.11 -12.31 11.61
N LEU A 123 12.91 -12.74 10.35
CA LEU A 123 13.13 -14.13 9.95
C LEU A 123 14.60 -14.53 10.12
N ALA A 124 15.52 -13.70 9.67
CA ALA A 124 16.96 -13.96 9.84
C ALA A 124 17.35 -13.99 11.31
N TYR A 125 16.80 -13.08 12.11
CA TYR A 125 17.04 -13.03 13.55
C TYR A 125 16.51 -14.30 14.26
N PHE A 126 15.31 -14.76 13.94
CA PHE A 126 14.73 -15.98 14.53
C PHE A 126 15.53 -17.23 14.15
N ILE A 127 15.99 -17.32 12.89
CA ILE A 127 16.86 -18.42 12.45
C ILE A 127 18.19 -18.36 13.22
N GLY A 128 18.81 -17.19 13.29
CA GLY A 128 20.06 -16.99 14.02
C GLY A 128 19.94 -17.31 15.52
N ALA A 129 18.84 -16.88 16.16
CA ALA A 129 18.52 -17.19 17.54
C ALA A 129 18.35 -18.71 17.77
N THR A 130 17.70 -19.39 16.84
CA THR A 130 17.52 -20.86 16.89
C THR A 130 18.88 -21.57 16.77
N ILE A 131 19.73 -21.14 15.84
CA ILE A 131 21.08 -21.68 15.68
C ILE A 131 21.90 -21.44 16.95
N LEU A 132 21.89 -20.22 17.50
CA LEU A 132 22.64 -19.87 18.70
C LEU A 132 22.25 -20.76 19.89
N LEU A 133 20.97 -20.94 20.17
CA LEU A 133 20.52 -21.79 21.27
C LEU A 133 20.83 -23.28 20.99
N SER A 134 20.66 -23.73 19.74
CA SER A 134 20.98 -25.11 19.34
C SER A 134 22.46 -25.47 19.54
N THR A 135 23.37 -24.54 19.24
CA THR A 135 24.80 -24.75 19.41
C THR A 135 25.25 -24.67 20.87
N SER A 136 24.51 -23.92 21.70
CA SER A 136 24.78 -23.81 23.12
C SER A 136 24.28 -25.07 23.87
N ASP A 137 23.01 -25.38 23.78
CA ASP A 137 22.40 -26.65 24.22
C ASP A 137 21.06 -26.88 23.48
N PRO A 138 20.90 -27.97 22.70
CA PRO A 138 19.67 -28.24 21.94
C PRO A 138 18.41 -28.30 22.78
N ARG A 139 18.48 -28.57 24.09
CA ARG A 139 17.33 -28.61 24.98
C ARG A 139 16.68 -27.25 25.19
N LEU A 140 17.44 -26.15 25.00
CA LEU A 140 16.93 -24.76 25.03
C LEU A 140 15.95 -24.45 23.88
N LEU A 141 15.97 -25.25 22.80
CA LEU A 141 15.03 -25.13 21.70
C LEU A 141 13.59 -25.48 22.10
N ILE A 142 13.40 -26.35 23.10
CA ILE A 142 12.06 -26.82 23.46
C ILE A 142 11.13 -25.67 23.90
N PRO A 143 11.47 -24.82 24.88
CA PRO A 143 10.65 -23.68 25.27
C PRO A 143 10.57 -22.63 24.18
N MET A 144 11.63 -22.42 23.36
CA MET A 144 11.65 -21.47 22.28
C MET A 144 10.74 -21.89 21.11
N LEU A 145 10.76 -23.15 20.69
CA LEU A 145 9.87 -23.67 19.64
C LEU A 145 8.41 -23.64 20.07
N GLY A 146 8.14 -24.00 21.32
CA GLY A 146 6.80 -23.85 21.90
C GLY A 146 6.29 -22.41 21.83
N TRP A 147 7.16 -21.45 22.18
CA TRP A 147 6.83 -20.03 22.06
C TRP A 147 6.63 -19.59 20.60
N PHE A 148 7.46 -20.04 19.64
CA PHE A 148 7.27 -19.72 18.22
C PHE A 148 5.91 -20.17 17.70
N ILE A 149 5.46 -21.37 18.07
CA ILE A 149 4.14 -21.88 17.68
C ILE A 149 3.05 -20.97 18.23
N LEU A 150 3.11 -20.65 19.54
CA LEU A 150 2.11 -19.79 20.19
C LEU A 150 2.13 -18.36 19.63
N TYR A 151 3.31 -17.82 19.34
CA TYR A 151 3.46 -16.50 18.70
C TYR A 151 2.87 -16.49 17.28
N GLY A 152 3.14 -17.53 16.48
CA GLY A 152 2.55 -17.68 15.15
C GLY A 152 1.01 -17.79 15.18
N LEU A 153 0.47 -18.50 16.17
CA LEU A 153 -0.98 -18.56 16.40
C LEU A 153 -1.55 -17.20 16.79
N LEU A 154 -0.84 -16.44 17.63
CA LEU A 154 -1.25 -15.07 18.00
C LEU A 154 -1.21 -14.14 16.78
N VAL A 155 -0.17 -14.21 15.94
CA VAL A 155 -0.09 -13.45 14.67
C VAL A 155 -1.30 -13.78 13.79
N HIS A 156 -1.55 -15.04 13.54
CA HIS A 156 -2.69 -15.47 12.74
C HIS A 156 -4.02 -14.98 13.32
N TRP A 157 -4.22 -15.15 14.63
CA TRP A 157 -5.42 -14.69 15.33
C TRP A 157 -5.63 -13.17 15.18
N THR A 158 -4.55 -12.40 15.27
CA THR A 158 -4.58 -10.93 15.14
C THR A 158 -4.93 -10.51 13.71
N VAL A 159 -4.20 -11.02 12.72
CA VAL A 159 -4.38 -10.65 11.32
C VAL A 159 -5.81 -10.91 10.84
N VAL A 160 -6.36 -12.10 11.15
CA VAL A 160 -7.73 -12.48 10.74
C VAL A 160 -8.79 -11.57 11.36
N ARG A 161 -8.55 -11.01 12.56
CA ARG A 161 -9.52 -10.18 13.29
C ARG A 161 -9.35 -8.68 13.07
N VAL A 162 -8.13 -8.24 12.90
CA VAL A 162 -7.85 -6.80 12.69
C VAL A 162 -8.37 -6.34 11.33
N GLY A 163 -8.22 -7.13 10.28
CA GLY A 163 -8.68 -6.75 8.93
C GLY A 163 -10.14 -6.28 8.90
N PRO A 164 -11.13 -7.14 9.22
CA PRO A 164 -12.55 -6.74 9.22
C PRO A 164 -12.89 -5.61 10.20
N ALA A 165 -12.21 -5.56 11.36
CA ALA A 165 -12.44 -4.49 12.34
C ALA A 165 -11.94 -3.13 11.85
N SER A 166 -10.77 -3.12 11.21
CA SER A 166 -10.14 -1.94 10.61
C SER A 166 -10.96 -1.43 9.43
N GLU A 167 -11.47 -2.33 8.58
CA GLU A 167 -12.38 -2.00 7.49
C GLU A 167 -13.67 -1.34 8.01
N ALA A 168 -14.31 -1.92 9.02
CA ALA A 168 -15.50 -1.34 9.63
C ALA A 168 -15.24 0.05 10.24
N ALA A 169 -14.08 0.24 10.90
CA ALA A 169 -13.67 1.54 11.45
C ALA A 169 -13.37 2.56 10.34
N SER A 170 -12.75 2.12 9.24
CA SER A 170 -12.47 2.96 8.07
C SER A 170 -13.76 3.42 7.38
N ASN A 171 -14.72 2.52 7.18
CA ASN A 171 -16.02 2.81 6.58
C ASN A 171 -16.82 3.82 7.43
N ALA A 172 -16.84 3.63 8.76
CA ALA A 172 -17.51 4.56 9.67
C ALA A 172 -16.85 5.96 9.65
N ARG A 173 -15.50 6.02 9.58
CA ARG A 173 -14.75 7.27 9.45
C ARG A 173 -15.02 7.96 8.11
N SER A 174 -15.09 7.21 7.02
CA SER A 174 -15.41 7.75 5.69
C SER A 174 -16.83 8.30 5.65
N LYS A 175 -17.81 7.62 6.27
CA LYS A 175 -19.19 8.10 6.42
C LYS A 175 -19.26 9.39 7.23
N LEU A 176 -18.52 9.48 8.35
CA LEU A 176 -18.41 10.70 9.15
C LEU A 176 -17.81 11.85 8.32
N THR A 177 -16.70 11.60 7.64
CA THR A 177 -16.07 12.61 6.78
C THR A 177 -17.01 13.08 5.69
N GLY A 178 -17.74 12.15 5.05
CA GLY A 178 -18.75 12.48 4.02
C GLY A 178 -19.84 13.40 4.55
N ARG A 179 -20.43 13.11 5.74
CA ARG A 179 -21.43 13.96 6.37
C ARG A 179 -20.92 15.36 6.70
N LEU A 180 -19.69 15.48 7.24
CA LEU A 180 -19.11 16.78 7.57
C LEU A 180 -18.78 17.60 6.31
N VAL A 181 -18.23 16.95 5.27
CA VAL A 181 -17.95 17.62 3.99
C VAL A 181 -19.22 18.10 3.33
N ASP A 182 -20.29 17.30 3.34
CA ASP A 182 -21.59 17.69 2.78
C ASP A 182 -22.18 18.91 3.51
N ALA A 183 -22.17 18.89 4.85
CA ALA A 183 -22.62 20.03 5.65
C ALA A 183 -21.84 21.32 5.37
N TYR A 184 -20.49 21.23 5.23
CA TYR A 184 -19.64 22.40 4.97
C TYR A 184 -19.76 22.88 3.54
N THR A 185 -19.88 21.99 2.56
CA THR A 185 -20.08 22.35 1.16
C THR A 185 -21.42 23.07 0.98
N ASN A 186 -22.47 22.60 1.67
CA ASN A 186 -23.80 23.18 1.60
C ASN A 186 -24.11 24.13 2.78
N ILE A 187 -23.11 24.79 3.36
CA ILE A 187 -23.25 25.59 4.59
C ILE A 187 -24.31 26.69 4.48
N HIS A 188 -24.48 27.26 3.28
CA HIS A 188 -25.54 28.25 3.04
C HIS A 188 -26.94 27.66 3.29
N SER A 189 -27.20 26.44 2.79
CA SER A 189 -28.48 25.74 2.99
C SER A 189 -28.69 25.40 4.47
N VAL A 190 -27.66 24.87 5.13
CA VAL A 190 -27.70 24.56 6.58
C VAL A 190 -28.05 25.80 7.41
N LYS A 191 -27.42 26.95 7.10
CA LYS A 191 -27.67 28.21 7.81
C LYS A 191 -29.05 28.82 7.49
N MET A 192 -29.50 28.71 6.24
CA MET A 192 -30.74 29.27 5.77
C MET A 192 -32.00 28.59 6.38
N PHE A 193 -31.93 27.27 6.53
CA PHE A 193 -33.07 26.50 7.05
C PHE A 193 -33.13 26.41 8.59
N ALA A 194 -32.19 27.03 9.31
CA ALA A 194 -32.14 27.10 10.78
C ALA A 194 -32.21 25.75 11.53
N HIS A 195 -31.88 24.63 10.86
CA HIS A 195 -31.92 23.28 11.44
C HIS A 195 -30.59 22.90 12.11
N HIS A 196 -29.97 23.84 12.81
CA HIS A 196 -28.64 23.67 13.40
C HIS A 196 -28.53 22.47 14.36
N GLU A 197 -29.50 22.32 15.25
CA GLU A 197 -29.53 21.19 16.21
C GLU A 197 -29.67 19.83 15.50
N ARG A 198 -30.49 19.76 14.47
CA ARG A 198 -30.70 18.52 13.70
C ARG A 198 -29.44 18.11 12.94
N GLU A 199 -28.69 19.06 12.41
CA GLU A 199 -27.42 18.80 11.73
C GLU A 199 -26.34 18.38 12.71
N LEU A 200 -26.31 18.96 13.92
CA LEU A 200 -25.43 18.53 15.00
C LEU A 200 -25.71 17.08 15.42
N ASP A 201 -26.99 16.71 15.59
CA ASP A 201 -27.37 15.34 15.95
C ASP A 201 -26.99 14.35 14.85
N TYR A 202 -27.16 14.72 13.57
CA TYR A 202 -26.79 13.92 12.42
C TYR A 202 -25.28 13.64 12.35
N ALA A 203 -24.46 14.67 12.65
CA ALA A 203 -23.02 14.53 12.75
C ALA A 203 -22.62 13.70 13.97
N LYS A 204 -23.25 13.91 15.13
CA LYS A 204 -22.99 13.21 16.38
C LYS A 204 -23.25 11.70 16.27
N GLU A 205 -24.30 11.29 15.56
CA GLU A 205 -24.57 9.89 15.29
C GLU A 205 -23.39 9.22 14.53
N ALA A 206 -22.87 9.88 13.49
CA ALA A 206 -21.74 9.35 12.72
C ALA A 206 -20.43 9.34 13.53
N ILE A 207 -20.21 10.34 14.40
CA ILE A 207 -19.09 10.37 15.34
C ILE A 207 -19.16 9.18 16.30
N GLU A 208 -20.35 8.91 16.84
CA GLU A 208 -20.53 7.80 17.80
C GLU A 208 -20.35 6.43 17.11
N GLU A 209 -20.85 6.26 15.88
CA GLU A 209 -20.61 5.06 15.08
C GLU A 209 -19.08 4.85 14.82
N ALA A 210 -18.37 5.90 14.43
CA ALA A 210 -16.91 5.89 14.24
C ALA A 210 -16.17 5.57 15.55
N ARG A 211 -16.61 6.13 16.67
CA ARG A 211 -16.04 5.87 17.99
C ARG A 211 -16.20 4.40 18.41
N ILE A 212 -17.41 3.84 18.23
CA ILE A 212 -17.71 2.44 18.61
C ILE A 212 -16.91 1.45 17.76
N THR A 213 -16.83 1.67 16.46
CA THR A 213 -16.07 0.80 15.53
C THR A 213 -14.58 0.86 15.83
N PHE A 214 -14.02 2.06 16.03
CA PHE A 214 -12.64 2.24 16.43
C PHE A 214 -12.34 1.59 17.80
N GLN A 215 -13.25 1.70 18.77
CA GLN A 215 -13.09 1.03 20.07
C GLN A 215 -13.09 -0.49 19.95
N LYS A 216 -13.88 -1.07 19.05
CA LYS A 216 -13.86 -2.52 18.79
C LYS A 216 -12.49 -2.95 18.21
N GLU A 217 -11.95 -2.19 17.28
CA GLU A 217 -10.61 -2.39 16.73
C GLU A 217 -9.54 -2.34 17.84
N MET A 218 -9.55 -1.27 18.65
CA MET A 218 -8.59 -1.12 19.76
C MET A 218 -8.68 -2.22 20.82
N ARG A 219 -9.86 -2.78 21.05
CA ARG A 219 -9.99 -3.94 21.95
C ARG A 219 -9.27 -5.20 21.43
N ILE A 220 -9.17 -5.36 20.10
CA ILE A 220 -8.38 -6.47 19.52
C ILE A 220 -6.90 -6.25 19.80
N PHE A 221 -6.39 -5.03 19.57
CA PHE A 221 -5.00 -4.67 19.87
C PHE A 221 -4.70 -4.83 21.37
N THR A 222 -5.58 -4.38 22.26
CA THR A 222 -5.40 -4.59 23.71
C THR A 222 -5.30 -6.07 24.08
N LYS A 223 -6.17 -6.92 23.52
CA LYS A 223 -6.08 -8.38 23.77
C LYS A 223 -4.79 -8.97 23.22
N MET A 224 -4.39 -8.55 22.02
CA MET A 224 -3.12 -8.95 21.42
C MET A 224 -1.94 -8.59 22.32
N ASP A 225 -1.87 -7.35 22.80
CA ASP A 225 -0.78 -6.87 23.65
C ASP A 225 -0.70 -7.65 24.98
N VAL A 226 -1.83 -7.88 25.65
CA VAL A 226 -1.88 -8.66 26.88
C VAL A 226 -1.40 -10.10 26.65
N ILE A 227 -1.85 -10.74 25.58
CA ILE A 227 -1.43 -12.11 25.24
C ILE A 227 0.06 -12.11 24.89
N LEU A 228 0.54 -11.14 24.11
CA LEU A 228 1.95 -11.02 23.72
C LEU A 228 2.88 -10.86 24.92
N VAL A 229 2.55 -9.96 25.84
CA VAL A 229 3.32 -9.78 27.09
C VAL A 229 3.35 -11.05 27.90
N THR A 230 2.24 -11.77 27.99
CA THR A 230 2.16 -13.08 28.71
C THR A 230 3.03 -14.12 28.00
N LEU A 231 2.96 -14.25 26.69
CA LEU A 231 3.80 -15.17 25.92
C LEU A 231 5.29 -14.86 26.06
N ASN A 232 5.64 -13.59 26.05
CA ASN A 232 7.02 -13.15 26.23
C ASN A 232 7.53 -13.44 27.66
N GLY A 233 6.67 -13.28 28.67
CA GLY A 233 6.96 -13.71 30.02
C GLY A 233 7.23 -15.22 30.10
N LEU A 234 6.41 -16.03 29.44
CA LEU A 234 6.61 -17.49 29.36
C LEU A 234 7.91 -17.84 28.61
N LEU A 235 8.27 -17.12 27.56
CA LEU A 235 9.55 -17.30 26.85
C LEU A 235 10.72 -17.05 27.79
N ILE A 236 10.73 -15.91 28.49
CA ILE A 236 11.82 -15.56 29.42
C ILE A 236 11.95 -16.60 30.52
N VAL A 237 10.87 -16.91 31.23
CA VAL A 237 10.88 -17.90 32.33
C VAL A 237 11.24 -19.28 31.81
N GLY A 238 10.71 -19.69 30.67
CA GLY A 238 10.96 -21.00 30.08
C GLY A 238 12.41 -21.18 29.61
N VAL A 239 12.96 -20.25 28.85
CA VAL A 239 14.34 -20.40 28.33
C VAL A 239 15.38 -20.12 29.40
N VAL A 240 15.24 -19.05 30.17
CA VAL A 240 16.21 -18.69 31.21
C VAL A 240 16.13 -19.68 32.35
N GLY A 241 14.93 -20.08 32.81
CA GLY A 241 14.75 -21.09 33.85
C GLY A 241 15.34 -22.44 33.42
N TRP A 242 15.13 -22.85 32.17
CA TRP A 242 15.74 -24.10 31.67
C TRP A 242 17.27 -24.00 31.59
N ALA A 243 17.80 -22.85 31.10
CA ALA A 243 19.26 -22.62 31.10
C ALA A 243 19.86 -22.69 32.52
N MET A 244 19.19 -22.11 33.50
CA MET A 244 19.60 -22.22 34.93
C MET A 244 19.60 -23.66 35.43
N LEU A 245 18.59 -24.45 35.09
CA LEU A 245 18.55 -25.88 35.46
C LEU A 245 19.70 -26.66 34.84
N LEU A 246 20.04 -26.40 33.56
CA LEU A 246 21.18 -27.05 32.90
C LEU A 246 22.52 -26.62 33.55
N TRP A 247 22.65 -25.35 33.92
CA TRP A 247 23.81 -24.87 34.68
C TRP A 247 23.94 -25.54 36.04
N MET A 248 22.84 -25.67 36.80
CA MET A 248 22.85 -26.39 38.09
C MET A 248 23.23 -27.87 37.96
N GLN A 249 22.95 -28.49 36.82
CA GLN A 249 23.34 -29.85 36.47
C GLN A 249 24.82 -29.95 35.98
N GLY A 250 25.51 -28.83 35.85
CA GLY A 250 26.89 -28.77 35.35
C GLY A 250 27.04 -29.02 33.83
N THR A 251 25.91 -28.98 33.09
CA THR A 251 25.90 -29.22 31.62
C THR A 251 25.98 -27.97 30.79
N ALA A 252 25.75 -26.78 31.37
CA ALA A 252 25.85 -25.49 30.72
C ALA A 252 26.74 -24.53 31.51
N SER A 253 27.44 -23.61 30.82
CA SER A 253 28.23 -22.55 31.45
C SER A 253 27.37 -21.36 31.88
N VAL A 254 27.90 -20.46 32.70
CA VAL A 254 27.25 -19.21 33.10
C VAL A 254 27.05 -18.32 31.86
N GLY A 255 27.98 -18.37 30.90
CA GLY A 255 27.84 -17.64 29.61
C GLY A 255 26.64 -18.10 28.79
N VAL A 256 26.29 -19.38 28.80
CA VAL A 256 25.07 -19.88 28.14
C VAL A 256 23.82 -19.28 28.80
N VAL A 257 23.76 -19.19 30.13
CA VAL A 257 22.66 -18.54 30.86
C VAL A 257 22.58 -17.04 30.50
N ALA A 258 23.72 -16.37 30.45
CA ALA A 258 23.81 -14.96 30.07
C ALA A 258 23.35 -14.72 28.63
N ALA A 259 23.83 -15.52 27.67
CA ALA A 259 23.41 -15.46 26.27
C ALA A 259 21.92 -15.74 26.08
N ALA A 260 21.38 -16.78 26.74
CA ALA A 260 19.97 -17.13 26.73
C ALA A 260 19.09 -15.98 27.28
N THR A 261 19.54 -15.35 28.37
CA THR A 261 18.87 -14.18 28.94
C THR A 261 18.87 -12.99 28.00
N ALA A 262 20.03 -12.62 27.46
CA ALA A 262 20.17 -11.51 26.52
C ALA A 262 19.30 -11.73 25.28
N LEU A 263 19.31 -12.95 24.73
CA LEU A 263 18.51 -13.33 23.56
C LEU A 263 17.01 -13.20 23.81
N THR A 264 16.51 -13.73 24.92
CA THR A 264 15.08 -13.69 25.25
C THR A 264 14.59 -12.27 25.53
N LEU A 265 15.39 -11.44 26.20
CA LEU A 265 15.08 -10.02 26.40
C LEU A 265 15.06 -9.25 25.07
N ARG A 266 15.98 -9.55 24.16
CA ARG A 266 16.00 -8.95 22.83
C ARG A 266 14.80 -9.38 21.98
N LEU A 267 14.44 -10.68 22.01
CA LEU A 267 13.23 -11.19 21.37
C LEU A 267 11.99 -10.48 21.92
N ASN A 268 11.87 -10.37 23.24
CA ASN A 268 10.77 -9.63 23.88
C ASN A 268 10.66 -8.18 23.36
N ALA A 269 11.78 -7.47 23.25
CA ALA A 269 11.78 -6.09 22.73
C ALA A 269 11.35 -5.98 21.26
N MET A 270 11.58 -7.02 20.47
CA MET A 270 11.28 -7.01 19.01
C MET A 270 9.85 -7.46 18.68
N THR A 271 9.25 -8.33 19.50
CA THR A 271 7.98 -8.98 19.16
C THR A 271 6.82 -8.01 18.94
N GLY A 272 6.75 -6.93 19.71
CA GLY A 272 5.75 -5.87 19.53
C GLY A 272 5.90 -5.15 18.20
N TRP A 273 7.14 -4.81 17.83
CA TRP A 273 7.44 -4.19 16.54
C TRP A 273 7.12 -5.12 15.36
N ILE A 274 7.48 -6.42 15.46
CA ILE A 274 7.15 -7.42 14.43
C ILE A 274 5.63 -7.55 14.26
N MET A 275 4.89 -7.59 15.36
CA MET A 275 3.42 -7.66 15.32
C MET A 275 2.81 -6.44 14.64
N TRP A 276 3.31 -5.23 14.96
CA TRP A 276 2.91 -4.01 14.30
C TRP A 276 3.25 -4.03 12.81
N ALA A 277 4.46 -4.45 12.45
CA ALA A 277 4.91 -4.54 11.06
C ALA A 277 4.05 -5.50 10.22
N LEU A 278 3.74 -6.69 10.76
CA LEU A 278 2.87 -7.65 10.08
C LEU A 278 1.44 -7.13 9.92
N THR A 279 0.89 -6.49 10.95
CA THR A 279 -0.46 -5.91 10.88
C THR A 279 -0.50 -4.76 9.86
N SER A 280 0.52 -3.90 9.85
CA SER A 280 0.67 -2.82 8.86
C SER A 280 0.81 -3.39 7.45
N PHE A 281 1.63 -4.41 7.27
CA PHE A 281 1.82 -5.08 5.98
C PHE A 281 0.50 -5.54 5.35
N PHE A 282 -0.34 -6.25 6.11
CA PHE A 282 -1.62 -6.73 5.60
C PHE A 282 -2.61 -5.60 5.32
N ARG A 283 -2.62 -4.56 6.15
CA ARG A 283 -3.44 -3.37 5.92
C ARG A 283 -3.04 -2.65 4.64
N GLU A 284 -1.74 -2.36 4.47
CA GLU A 284 -1.23 -1.66 3.29
C GLU A 284 -1.40 -2.50 2.02
N LEU A 285 -1.27 -3.83 2.12
CA LEU A 285 -1.56 -4.73 1.01
C LEU A 285 -3.02 -4.64 0.56
N GLY A 286 -3.95 -4.49 1.49
CA GLY A 286 -5.37 -4.24 1.19
C GLY A 286 -5.58 -2.93 0.41
N VAL A 287 -4.94 -1.84 0.83
CA VAL A 287 -5.00 -0.54 0.14
C VAL A 287 -4.41 -0.63 -1.28
N VAL A 288 -3.30 -1.37 -1.44
CA VAL A 288 -2.72 -1.62 -2.78
C VAL A 288 -3.70 -2.39 -3.64
N SER A 289 -4.29 -3.48 -3.13
CA SER A 289 -5.26 -4.30 -3.87
C SER A 289 -6.45 -3.47 -4.33
N GLU A 290 -7.09 -2.72 -3.43
CA GLU A 290 -8.23 -1.84 -3.75
C GLU A 290 -7.84 -0.76 -4.77
N GLY A 291 -6.67 -0.15 -4.62
CA GLY A 291 -6.17 0.85 -5.56
C GLY A 291 -5.95 0.25 -6.96
N MET A 292 -5.37 -0.93 -7.02
CA MET A 292 -5.08 -1.61 -8.30
C MET A 292 -6.34 -2.09 -9.02
N GLU A 293 -7.42 -2.46 -8.32
CA GLU A 293 -8.71 -2.77 -8.96
C GLU A 293 -9.23 -1.63 -9.84
N THR A 294 -8.96 -0.39 -9.45
CA THR A 294 -9.33 0.79 -10.26
C THR A 294 -8.24 1.13 -11.28
N ILE A 295 -6.99 1.21 -10.85
CA ILE A 295 -5.89 1.73 -11.64
C ILE A 295 -5.47 0.75 -12.74
N ALA A 296 -5.46 -0.56 -12.47
CA ALA A 296 -4.96 -1.57 -13.40
C ALA A 296 -6.02 -2.06 -14.41
N GLN A 297 -7.17 -1.38 -14.51
CA GLN A 297 -8.16 -1.72 -15.52
C GLN A 297 -7.56 -1.58 -16.94
N PRO A 298 -7.85 -2.50 -17.84
CA PRO A 298 -7.40 -2.40 -19.22
C PRO A 298 -7.92 -1.11 -19.86
N LEU A 299 -7.19 -0.58 -20.82
CA LEU A 299 -7.63 0.60 -21.57
C LEU A 299 -8.86 0.21 -22.38
N ALA A 300 -9.98 0.90 -22.13
CA ALA A 300 -11.25 0.60 -22.79
C ALA A 300 -11.25 1.07 -24.26
N LEU A 301 -10.42 2.05 -24.58
CA LEU A 301 -10.30 2.62 -25.92
C LEU A 301 -8.83 2.67 -26.33
N THR A 302 -8.47 1.90 -27.33
CA THR A 302 -7.10 1.84 -27.85
C THR A 302 -7.11 2.09 -29.36
N ASP A 303 -6.01 2.61 -29.89
CA ASP A 303 -5.83 2.68 -31.33
C ASP A 303 -5.65 1.27 -31.90
N ALA A 304 -6.09 1.07 -33.14
CA ALA A 304 -5.82 -0.16 -33.87
C ALA A 304 -4.30 -0.37 -34.02
N VAL A 305 -3.85 -1.62 -34.13
CA VAL A 305 -2.41 -1.93 -34.20
C VAL A 305 -1.73 -1.23 -35.37
N ASP A 306 -2.43 -1.08 -36.49
CA ASP A 306 -1.94 -0.46 -37.72
C ASP A 306 -2.52 0.94 -37.96
N ALA A 307 -3.09 1.59 -36.92
CA ALA A 307 -3.69 2.90 -37.04
C ALA A 307 -2.70 3.94 -37.57
N GLN A 308 -3.08 4.58 -38.66
CA GLN A 308 -2.31 5.67 -39.27
C GLN A 308 -2.80 7.04 -38.80
N PRO A 309 -1.97 8.06 -38.79
CA PRO A 309 -2.45 9.42 -38.56
C PRO A 309 -3.49 9.85 -39.60
N LEU A 310 -4.58 10.51 -39.13
CA LEU A 310 -5.62 11.06 -40.00
C LEU A 310 -5.02 12.04 -41.03
N GLN A 311 -5.33 11.82 -42.29
CA GLN A 311 -4.93 12.70 -43.39
C GLN A 311 -6.11 13.62 -43.74
N LEU A 312 -6.11 14.85 -43.20
CA LEU A 312 -7.17 15.82 -43.47
C LEU A 312 -6.92 16.53 -44.80
N THR A 313 -7.90 16.49 -45.68
CA THR A 313 -7.84 17.16 -47.01
C THR A 313 -8.94 18.20 -47.19
N LYS A 314 -10.18 17.81 -47.03
CA LYS A 314 -11.36 18.68 -47.22
C LYS A 314 -12.13 18.93 -45.94
N GLY A 315 -12.03 18.01 -44.98
CA GLY A 315 -12.79 18.03 -43.74
C GLY A 315 -14.26 17.65 -43.93
N GLU A 316 -14.55 16.78 -44.89
CA GLU A 316 -15.88 16.18 -45.04
C GLU A 316 -16.09 15.12 -43.99
N ILE A 317 -17.26 15.14 -43.33
CA ILE A 317 -17.62 14.14 -42.32
C ILE A 317 -18.85 13.35 -42.79
N THR A 318 -18.74 12.02 -42.82
CA THR A 318 -19.83 11.15 -43.17
C THR A 318 -20.13 10.20 -42.00
N VAL A 319 -21.35 10.16 -41.57
CA VAL A 319 -21.90 9.29 -40.54
C VAL A 319 -22.84 8.30 -41.21
N GLU A 320 -22.58 7.01 -41.05
CA GLU A 320 -23.32 5.94 -41.69
C GLU A 320 -23.89 4.96 -40.66
N GLY A 321 -25.23 4.90 -40.56
CA GLY A 321 -25.96 3.96 -39.68
C GLY A 321 -25.55 4.03 -38.22
N LEU A 322 -25.15 5.21 -37.73
CA LEU A 322 -24.51 5.38 -36.41
C LEU A 322 -25.48 5.09 -35.28
N SER A 323 -25.11 4.13 -34.45
CA SER A 323 -25.83 3.76 -33.23
C SER A 323 -24.90 3.71 -32.02
N HIS A 324 -25.37 4.26 -30.88
CA HIS A 324 -24.64 4.21 -29.61
C HIS A 324 -25.56 4.50 -28.44
N HIS A 325 -25.69 3.54 -27.53
CA HIS A 325 -26.62 3.56 -26.39
C HIS A 325 -25.93 3.51 -25.03
N TYR A 326 -24.60 3.65 -24.97
CA TYR A 326 -23.78 3.51 -23.74
C TYR A 326 -23.98 2.15 -23.03
N GLY A 327 -24.10 1.06 -23.81
CA GLY A 327 -24.40 -0.29 -23.30
C GLY A 327 -25.81 -0.48 -22.72
N ARG A 328 -26.73 0.47 -22.97
CA ARG A 328 -28.13 0.43 -22.52
C ARG A 328 -29.05 0.04 -23.68
N ARG A 329 -30.29 -0.37 -23.38
CA ARG A 329 -31.26 -0.74 -24.40
C ARG A 329 -31.95 0.46 -25.07
N THR A 330 -31.89 1.64 -24.47
CA THR A 330 -32.58 2.86 -24.94
C THR A 330 -31.77 4.10 -24.61
N GLY A 331 -31.96 5.16 -25.37
CA GLY A 331 -31.24 6.44 -25.27
C GLY A 331 -30.07 6.50 -26.24
N GLY A 332 -29.41 7.65 -26.33
CA GLY A 332 -28.28 7.84 -27.23
C GLY A 332 -28.68 8.11 -28.68
N LEU A 333 -28.03 7.42 -29.61
CA LEU A 333 -28.26 7.53 -31.07
C LEU A 333 -28.68 6.18 -31.62
N ASP A 334 -29.58 6.18 -32.60
CA ASP A 334 -30.07 4.99 -33.25
C ASP A 334 -30.18 5.22 -34.76
N ASN A 335 -29.36 4.48 -35.51
CA ASN A 335 -29.32 4.47 -36.98
C ASN A 335 -29.31 5.85 -37.64
N VAL A 336 -28.34 6.69 -37.24
CA VAL A 336 -28.21 8.08 -37.75
C VAL A 336 -27.30 8.13 -38.98
N ASP A 337 -27.81 8.70 -40.07
CA ASP A 337 -27.07 9.02 -41.26
C ASP A 337 -26.94 10.54 -41.41
N LEU A 338 -25.71 11.04 -41.66
CA LEU A 338 -25.44 12.47 -41.80
C LEU A 338 -24.19 12.70 -42.67
N THR A 339 -24.26 13.63 -43.59
CA THR A 339 -23.07 14.08 -44.34
C THR A 339 -22.89 15.58 -44.13
N ILE A 340 -21.68 15.97 -43.69
CA ILE A 340 -21.25 17.36 -43.51
C ILE A 340 -20.18 17.66 -44.57
N ARG A 341 -20.48 18.53 -45.51
CA ARG A 341 -19.56 18.90 -46.60
C ARG A 341 -18.53 19.90 -46.11
N GLN A 342 -17.46 20.04 -46.86
CA GLN A 342 -16.43 21.05 -46.61
C GLN A 342 -17.03 22.46 -46.45
N GLY A 343 -16.70 23.13 -45.35
CA GLY A 343 -17.14 24.51 -45.07
C GLY A 343 -18.62 24.65 -44.67
N GLU A 344 -19.34 23.54 -44.57
CA GLU A 344 -20.76 23.57 -44.20
C GLU A 344 -20.93 23.86 -42.69
N LYS A 345 -21.97 24.62 -42.34
CA LYS A 345 -22.38 24.90 -40.95
C LYS A 345 -23.66 24.17 -40.66
N ILE A 346 -23.63 23.27 -39.69
CA ILE A 346 -24.77 22.48 -39.30
C ILE A 346 -25.24 22.84 -37.88
N GLY A 347 -26.56 23.02 -37.72
CA GLY A 347 -27.21 23.16 -36.43
C GLY A 347 -27.86 21.85 -35.98
N LEU A 348 -27.43 21.33 -34.82
CA LEU A 348 -28.07 20.16 -34.19
C LEU A 348 -29.19 20.61 -33.26
N VAL A 349 -30.44 20.31 -33.63
CA VAL A 349 -31.65 20.71 -32.91
C VAL A 349 -32.35 19.46 -32.34
N GLY A 350 -32.90 19.54 -31.14
CA GLY A 350 -33.62 18.43 -30.51
C GLY A 350 -33.81 18.64 -29.02
N ARG A 351 -34.73 17.86 -28.42
CA ARG A 351 -34.99 17.88 -26.98
C ARG A 351 -33.76 17.49 -26.17
N SER A 352 -33.73 17.81 -24.88
CA SER A 352 -32.73 17.28 -23.96
C SER A 352 -32.74 15.75 -24.00
N GLY A 353 -31.58 15.14 -24.08
CA GLY A 353 -31.46 13.66 -24.19
C GLY A 353 -31.58 13.11 -25.64
N ALA A 354 -31.77 13.95 -26.68
CA ALA A 354 -31.90 13.50 -28.07
C ALA A 354 -30.56 13.07 -28.74
N GLY A 355 -29.48 12.84 -27.98
CA GLY A 355 -28.22 12.32 -28.51
C GLY A 355 -27.26 13.37 -29.10
N LYS A 356 -27.57 14.69 -29.07
CA LYS A 356 -26.70 15.74 -29.66
C LYS A 356 -25.27 15.71 -29.11
N SER A 357 -25.12 15.65 -27.79
CA SER A 357 -23.81 15.55 -27.14
C SER A 357 -23.14 14.19 -27.38
N THR A 358 -23.91 13.15 -27.56
CA THR A 358 -23.42 11.81 -27.90
C THR A 358 -22.76 11.82 -29.28
N LEU A 359 -23.36 12.46 -30.28
CA LEU A 359 -22.77 12.59 -31.60
C LEU A 359 -21.41 13.32 -31.55
N VAL A 360 -21.34 14.43 -30.80
CA VAL A 360 -20.08 15.17 -30.62
C VAL A 360 -18.99 14.33 -29.92
N LYS A 361 -19.38 13.58 -28.88
CA LYS A 361 -18.46 12.68 -28.16
C LYS A 361 -17.94 11.54 -29.05
N LEU A 362 -18.78 11.02 -29.95
CA LEU A 362 -18.39 9.97 -30.92
C LEU A 362 -17.48 10.55 -32.03
N LEU A 363 -17.76 11.76 -32.51
CA LEU A 363 -16.86 12.46 -33.47
C LEU A 363 -15.46 12.69 -32.92
N LEU A 364 -15.34 12.97 -31.61
CA LEU A 364 -14.06 13.08 -30.90
C LEU A 364 -13.46 11.71 -30.51
N ARG A 365 -14.14 10.63 -30.85
CA ARG A 365 -13.79 9.26 -30.43
C ARG A 365 -13.49 9.18 -28.95
N PHE A 366 -14.40 9.75 -28.10
CA PHE A 366 -14.38 9.53 -26.66
C PHE A 366 -14.99 8.16 -26.28
N TYR A 367 -15.76 7.61 -27.20
CA TYR A 367 -16.33 6.27 -27.20
C TYR A 367 -16.21 5.69 -28.61
N ASP A 368 -16.07 4.37 -28.73
CA ASP A 368 -16.24 3.69 -30.02
C ASP A 368 -17.74 3.53 -30.31
N THR A 369 -18.11 3.45 -31.56
CA THR A 369 -19.49 3.25 -32.01
C THR A 369 -19.97 1.84 -31.67
N GLU A 370 -21.22 1.69 -31.24
CA GLU A 370 -21.84 0.37 -31.05
C GLU A 370 -22.37 -0.23 -32.35
N GLY A 371 -22.64 0.64 -33.33
CA GLY A 371 -23.04 0.27 -34.69
C GLY A 371 -22.81 1.40 -35.66
N GLY A 372 -22.65 1.08 -36.95
CA GLY A 372 -22.31 2.05 -37.96
C GLY A 372 -20.87 2.54 -37.86
N ARG A 373 -20.55 3.64 -38.58
CA ARG A 373 -19.21 4.23 -38.63
C ARG A 373 -19.23 5.72 -38.87
N ILE A 374 -18.14 6.37 -38.56
CA ILE A 374 -17.90 7.78 -38.81
C ILE A 374 -16.64 7.90 -39.70
N LEU A 375 -16.75 8.57 -40.79
CA LEU A 375 -15.67 8.80 -41.74
C LEU A 375 -15.32 10.28 -41.77
N VAL A 376 -14.01 10.58 -41.79
CA VAL A 376 -13.47 11.93 -42.06
C VAL A 376 -12.62 11.87 -43.33
N ASP A 377 -13.01 12.59 -44.35
CA ASP A 377 -12.42 12.51 -45.71
C ASP A 377 -12.30 11.05 -46.20
N GLY A 378 -13.35 10.22 -45.94
CA GLY A 378 -13.40 8.82 -46.32
C GLY A 378 -12.59 7.86 -45.44
N GLN A 379 -11.88 8.36 -44.43
CA GLN A 379 -11.10 7.54 -43.49
C GLN A 379 -11.92 7.25 -42.23
N ASP A 380 -12.07 6.00 -41.85
CA ASP A 380 -12.79 5.58 -40.62
C ASP A 380 -12.02 6.07 -39.38
N ILE A 381 -12.71 6.79 -38.49
CA ILE A 381 -12.08 7.33 -37.27
C ILE A 381 -11.66 6.22 -36.30
N SER A 382 -12.19 5.01 -36.42
CA SER A 382 -11.78 3.84 -35.62
C SER A 382 -10.41 3.27 -36.06
N GLU A 383 -10.01 3.52 -37.31
CA GLU A 383 -8.76 3.02 -37.90
C GLU A 383 -7.62 4.04 -37.89
N VAL A 384 -7.89 5.30 -37.49
CA VAL A 384 -6.84 6.33 -37.33
C VAL A 384 -6.46 6.52 -35.86
N THR A 385 -5.30 7.14 -35.61
CA THR A 385 -4.87 7.43 -34.24
C THR A 385 -5.74 8.50 -33.60
N GLN A 386 -6.15 8.30 -32.35
CA GLN A 386 -7.01 9.24 -31.59
C GLN A 386 -6.37 10.64 -31.50
N ASP A 387 -5.05 10.70 -31.29
CA ASP A 387 -4.32 11.96 -31.15
C ASP A 387 -4.36 12.77 -32.46
N SER A 388 -4.19 12.11 -33.62
CA SER A 388 -4.25 12.79 -34.93
C SER A 388 -5.65 13.31 -35.26
N LEU A 389 -6.70 12.52 -34.90
CA LEU A 389 -8.10 12.93 -35.06
C LEU A 389 -8.41 14.17 -34.22
N ARG A 390 -8.11 14.10 -32.93
CA ARG A 390 -8.42 15.18 -31.96
C ARG A 390 -7.62 16.47 -32.24
N ALA A 391 -6.40 16.34 -32.75
CA ALA A 391 -5.59 17.51 -33.15
C ALA A 391 -6.21 18.34 -34.29
N GLN A 392 -7.10 17.73 -35.10
CA GLN A 392 -7.78 18.39 -36.20
C GLN A 392 -9.15 18.99 -35.85
N ILE A 393 -9.64 18.71 -34.59
CA ILE A 393 -10.97 19.14 -34.18
C ILE A 393 -10.86 20.18 -33.05
N GLY A 394 -11.35 21.39 -33.30
CA GLY A 394 -11.54 22.39 -32.25
C GLY A 394 -12.91 22.23 -31.59
N MET A 395 -12.96 22.12 -30.25
CA MET A 395 -14.19 22.02 -29.48
C MET A 395 -14.34 23.20 -28.53
N VAL A 396 -15.50 23.83 -28.50
CA VAL A 396 -15.90 24.84 -27.51
C VAL A 396 -16.96 24.19 -26.60
N GLN A 397 -16.63 24.03 -25.32
CA GLN A 397 -17.54 23.45 -24.32
C GLN A 397 -18.48 24.51 -23.75
N GLN A 398 -19.65 24.08 -23.29
CA GLN A 398 -20.64 24.97 -22.64
C GLN A 398 -20.10 25.47 -21.30
N ASP A 399 -19.48 24.60 -20.51
CA ASP A 399 -18.82 24.92 -19.24
C ASP A 399 -17.29 24.91 -19.43
N SER A 400 -16.68 26.09 -19.51
CA SER A 400 -15.24 26.23 -19.64
C SER A 400 -14.55 26.16 -18.28
N SER A 401 -14.06 25.00 -17.89
CA SER A 401 -13.11 24.90 -16.78
C SER A 401 -11.69 25.16 -17.30
N LEU A 402 -11.04 26.20 -16.80
CA LEU A 402 -9.64 26.47 -17.10
C LEU A 402 -8.74 25.60 -16.24
N LEU A 403 -7.78 24.92 -16.87
CA LEU A 403 -6.71 24.26 -16.13
C LEU A 403 -5.79 25.34 -15.54
N HIS A 404 -5.58 25.33 -14.23
CA HIS A 404 -4.58 26.17 -13.57
C HIS A 404 -3.18 25.66 -13.93
N ARG A 405 -2.66 26.14 -15.05
CA ARG A 405 -1.29 25.89 -15.51
C ARG A 405 -0.64 27.22 -15.88
N SER A 406 0.63 27.38 -15.50
CA SER A 406 1.51 28.45 -15.98
C SER A 406 1.92 28.20 -17.42
#